data_08dbfcf7e855934593c20963c6691dc4
#
_entry.id   08dbfcf7e855934593c20963c6691dc4
#
_cell.length_a   1.000
_cell.length_b   1.000
_cell.length_c   1.000
_cell.angle_alpha   90.00
_cell.angle_beta   90.00
_cell.angle_gamma   90.00
#
_symmetry.space_group_name_H-M   'P 1'
#
loop_
_entity.id
_entity.type
_entity.pdbx_description
1 polymer ?
#
loop_
_entity_poly.entity_id
_entity_poly.type
_entity_poly.pdbx_seq_one_letter_code
_entity_poly.pdbx_strand_id
1 'polypeptide(L)'
;MKVRKLLILSTIAVAFSAQPGRANSCSQDIDRVWVQINAKIQARVSAGRSLPQRKMALLHYQPTQSSMAAAEEMLVDVWLPIETAVAALARAREADRGNDKVGCERALAEVQHLIGR
;
A
#
# COMPACT_ATOMS: atom_id res chain seq x y z
N MET A 1 13.47 51.05 54.43
CA MET A 1 14.02 50.55 53.18
C MET A 1 13.06 49.51 52.61
N LYS A 2 12.33 49.90 51.59
CA LYS A 2 11.35 48.97 50.95
C LYS A 2 11.99 48.35 49.74
N VAL A 3 12.36 47.08 49.86
CA VAL A 3 12.88 46.29 48.72
C VAL A 3 11.65 45.85 47.94
N ARG A 4 11.44 46.46 46.82
CA ARG A 4 10.44 46.02 45.83
C ARG A 4 10.97 44.80 45.12
N LYS A 5 10.46 43.64 45.46
CA LYS A 5 10.68 42.43 44.70
C LYS A 5 9.93 42.54 43.36
N LEU A 6 10.68 42.77 42.31
CA LEU A 6 10.23 42.65 40.94
C LEU A 6 10.14 41.16 40.60
N LEU A 7 8.96 40.63 40.66
CA LEU A 7 8.64 39.31 40.09
C LEU A 7 8.61 39.44 38.57
N ILE A 8 9.70 39.04 37.95
CA ILE A 8 9.75 38.86 36.50
C ILE A 8 9.05 37.55 36.22
N LEU A 9 7.78 37.62 35.80
CA LEU A 9 7.09 36.51 35.21
C LEU A 9 7.71 36.24 33.83
N SER A 10 8.60 35.28 33.76
CA SER A 10 9.04 34.70 32.49
C SER A 10 7.88 33.90 31.90
N THR A 11 7.12 34.50 31.03
CA THR A 11 6.21 33.79 30.15
C THR A 11 7.04 33.02 29.12
N ILE A 12 7.28 31.74 29.40
CA ILE A 12 7.81 30.82 28.40
C ILE A 12 6.70 30.65 27.38
N ALA A 13 6.78 31.41 26.31
CA ALA A 13 5.99 31.14 25.12
C ALA A 13 6.51 29.82 24.51
N VAL A 14 5.89 28.70 24.88
CA VAL A 14 6.05 27.46 24.17
C VAL A 14 5.44 27.69 22.77
N ALA A 15 6.32 28.08 21.84
CA ALA A 15 5.98 28.05 20.43
C ALA A 15 5.67 26.57 20.10
N PHE A 16 4.41 26.21 20.17
CA PHE A 16 3.89 25.01 19.53
C PHE A 16 4.16 25.22 18.04
N SER A 17 5.29 24.72 17.59
CA SER A 17 5.55 24.56 16.18
C SER A 17 4.47 23.64 15.67
N ALA A 18 3.42 24.23 15.11
CA ALA A 18 2.44 23.51 14.32
C ALA A 18 3.23 22.86 13.19
N GLN A 19 3.64 21.62 13.40
CA GLN A 19 4.20 20.82 12.34
C GLN A 19 3.16 20.81 11.22
N PRO A 20 3.55 21.13 10.01
CA PRO A 20 2.66 20.98 8.88
C PRO A 20 2.36 19.49 8.71
N GLY A 21 1.39 18.99 9.44
CA GLY A 21 0.91 17.59 9.39
C GLY A 21 0.28 17.22 8.06
N ARG A 22 0.50 18.01 7.03
CA ARG A 22 -0.04 17.82 5.69
C ARG A 22 0.97 17.31 4.66
N ALA A 23 2.26 17.37 4.94
CA ALA A 23 3.28 16.83 4.05
C ALA A 23 3.25 15.30 3.98
N ASN A 24 2.70 14.63 5.00
CA ASN A 24 2.74 13.18 5.15
C ASN A 24 1.42 12.46 4.82
N SER A 25 0.40 13.16 4.34
CA SER A 25 -0.89 12.49 4.07
C SER A 25 -0.75 11.45 2.95
N CYS A 26 -0.02 11.76 1.89
CA CYS A 26 0.15 10.83 0.78
C CYS A 26 1.06 9.65 1.12
N SER A 27 2.15 9.86 1.85
CA SER A 27 3.00 8.76 2.30
C SER A 27 2.28 7.79 3.24
N GLN A 28 1.44 8.30 4.13
CA GLN A 28 0.61 7.45 5.00
C GLN A 28 -0.40 6.63 4.21
N ASP A 29 -1.00 7.23 3.19
CA ASP A 29 -1.94 6.53 2.32
C ASP A 29 -1.24 5.48 1.45
N ILE A 30 -0.03 5.76 0.98
CA ILE A 30 0.85 4.80 0.30
C ILE A 30 1.09 3.57 1.19
N ASP A 31 1.48 3.78 2.45
CA ASP A 31 1.75 2.71 3.40
C ASP A 31 0.50 1.87 3.67
N ARG A 32 -0.64 2.53 3.83
CA ARG A 32 -1.93 1.87 4.05
C ARG A 32 -2.34 1.00 2.87
N VAL A 33 -2.19 1.52 1.66
CA VAL A 33 -2.47 0.80 0.41
C VAL A 33 -1.49 -0.35 0.20
N TRP A 34 -0.23 -0.17 0.56
CA TRP A 34 0.76 -1.25 0.51
C TRP A 34 0.38 -2.45 1.38
N VAL A 35 -0.12 -2.20 2.59
CA VAL A 35 -0.64 -3.26 3.47
C VAL A 35 -1.80 -4.02 2.81
N GLN A 36 -2.71 -3.30 2.15
CA GLN A 36 -3.83 -3.92 1.43
C GLN A 36 -3.36 -4.79 0.24
N ILE A 37 -2.40 -4.31 -0.55
CA ILE A 37 -1.79 -5.08 -1.63
C ILE A 37 -1.15 -6.35 -1.09
N ASN A 38 -0.34 -6.25 -0.04
CA ASN A 38 0.29 -7.40 0.59
C ASN A 38 -0.72 -8.42 1.10
N ALA A 39 -1.79 -7.99 1.72
CA ALA A 39 -2.85 -8.87 2.19
C ALA A 39 -3.50 -9.63 1.02
N LYS A 40 -3.73 -8.97 -0.11
CA LYS A 40 -4.23 -9.63 -1.32
C LYS A 40 -3.24 -10.61 -1.92
N ILE A 41 -1.96 -10.26 -1.98
CA ILE A 41 -0.91 -11.17 -2.44
C ILE A 41 -0.88 -12.43 -1.57
N GLN A 42 -0.87 -12.28 -0.24
CA GLN A 42 -0.85 -13.40 0.69
C GLN A 42 -2.10 -14.29 0.56
N ALA A 43 -3.27 -13.70 0.41
CA ALA A 43 -4.50 -14.45 0.20
C ALA A 43 -4.46 -15.26 -1.10
N ARG A 44 -3.91 -14.69 -2.18
CA ARG A 44 -3.76 -15.36 -3.47
C ARG A 44 -2.72 -16.49 -3.43
N VAL A 45 -1.58 -16.23 -2.81
CA VAL A 45 -0.53 -17.24 -2.61
C VAL A 45 -1.06 -18.43 -1.80
N SER A 46 -1.81 -18.16 -0.74
CA SER A 46 -2.41 -19.19 0.10
C SER A 46 -3.47 -20.02 -0.67
N ALA A 47 -4.33 -19.37 -1.43
CA ALA A 47 -5.31 -20.02 -2.28
C ALA A 47 -4.65 -20.86 -3.40
N GLY A 48 -3.60 -20.31 -4.03
CA GLY A 48 -2.86 -21.00 -5.08
C GLY A 48 -2.12 -22.25 -4.62
N ARG A 49 -1.65 -22.29 -3.38
CA ARG A 49 -0.98 -23.47 -2.80
C ARG A 49 -1.95 -24.61 -2.47
N SER A 50 -3.17 -24.28 -2.12
CA SER A 50 -4.15 -25.29 -1.65
C SER A 50 -4.87 -26.00 -2.80
N LEU A 51 -5.08 -25.34 -3.92
CA LEU A 51 -5.85 -25.89 -5.04
C LEU A 51 -5.07 -26.90 -5.90
N PRO A 52 -3.83 -26.62 -6.37
CA PRO A 52 -3.07 -27.56 -7.18
C PRO A 52 -2.66 -28.81 -6.42
N GLN A 53 -2.24 -28.66 -5.16
CA GLN A 53 -1.81 -29.79 -4.33
C GLN A 53 -2.94 -30.75 -4.01
N ARG A 54 -4.15 -30.26 -3.73
CA ARG A 54 -5.31 -31.10 -3.50
C ARG A 54 -5.76 -31.82 -4.78
N LYS A 55 -5.77 -31.15 -5.90
CA LYS A 55 -6.16 -31.70 -7.19
C LYS A 55 -5.16 -32.74 -7.68
N MET A 56 -3.86 -32.46 -7.55
CA MET A 56 -2.78 -33.38 -7.91
C MET A 56 -2.75 -34.62 -7.01
N ALA A 57 -2.95 -34.44 -5.69
CA ALA A 57 -3.00 -35.56 -4.73
C ALA A 57 -4.20 -36.46 -4.92
N LEU A 58 -5.35 -35.91 -5.34
CA LEU A 58 -6.59 -36.66 -5.53
C LEU A 58 -6.67 -37.41 -6.87
N LEU A 59 -5.94 -36.97 -7.90
CA LEU A 59 -6.16 -37.45 -9.26
C LEU A 59 -5.03 -38.30 -9.83
N HIS A 60 -3.86 -38.44 -9.19
CA HIS A 60 -2.65 -39.07 -9.74
C HIS A 60 -2.38 -38.69 -11.22
N TYR A 61 -2.75 -37.48 -11.61
CA TYR A 61 -2.74 -37.02 -12.99
C TYR A 61 -1.44 -36.30 -13.30
N GLN A 62 -0.78 -36.71 -14.37
CA GLN A 62 0.23 -35.88 -15.01
C GLN A 62 -0.43 -34.64 -15.61
N PRO A 63 0.15 -33.43 -15.42
CA PRO A 63 -0.39 -32.21 -16.00
C PRO A 63 -0.38 -32.33 -17.52
N THR A 64 -1.55 -32.13 -18.13
CA THR A 64 -1.69 -32.07 -19.58
C THR A 64 -1.36 -30.66 -20.07
N GLN A 65 -1.03 -30.52 -21.35
CA GLN A 65 -0.78 -29.19 -21.95
C GLN A 65 -1.99 -28.25 -21.79
N SER A 66 -3.21 -28.77 -21.90
CA SER A 66 -4.43 -27.97 -21.71
C SER A 66 -4.62 -27.52 -20.27
N SER A 67 -4.25 -28.33 -19.28
CA SER A 67 -4.33 -27.94 -17.87
C SER A 67 -3.25 -26.92 -17.49
N MET A 68 -2.09 -26.98 -18.13
CA MET A 68 -1.03 -25.97 -17.96
C MET A 68 -1.43 -24.63 -18.59
N ALA A 69 -1.98 -24.63 -19.80
CA ALA A 69 -2.49 -23.41 -20.45
C ALA A 69 -3.60 -22.75 -19.63
N ALA A 70 -4.54 -23.51 -19.10
CA ALA A 70 -5.60 -23.00 -18.23
C ALA A 70 -5.04 -22.42 -16.91
N ALA A 71 -4.00 -23.02 -16.36
CA ALA A 71 -3.33 -22.50 -15.17
C ALA A 71 -2.58 -21.21 -15.45
N GLU A 72 -1.93 -21.08 -16.61
CA GLU A 72 -1.28 -19.85 -17.05
C GLU A 72 -2.28 -18.71 -17.27
N GLU A 73 -3.41 -18.98 -17.90
CA GLU A 73 -4.49 -18.02 -18.10
C GLU A 73 -5.05 -17.52 -16.75
N MET A 74 -5.28 -18.43 -15.81
CA MET A 74 -5.69 -18.04 -14.44
C MET A 74 -4.63 -17.22 -13.72
N LEU A 75 -3.35 -17.46 -13.94
CA LEU A 75 -2.27 -16.67 -13.35
C LEU A 75 -2.27 -15.25 -13.90
N VAL A 76 -2.45 -15.08 -15.21
CA VAL A 76 -2.53 -13.76 -15.85
C VAL A 76 -3.70 -12.95 -15.29
N ASP A 77 -4.90 -13.53 -15.25
CA ASP A 77 -6.11 -12.84 -14.75
C ASP A 77 -6.01 -12.45 -13.28
N VAL A 78 -5.29 -13.24 -12.51
CA VAL A 78 -5.17 -13.03 -11.07
C VAL A 78 -4.02 -12.09 -10.70
N TRP A 79 -2.88 -12.21 -11.38
CA TRP A 79 -1.67 -11.47 -11.02
C TRP A 79 -1.51 -10.15 -11.74
N LEU A 80 -2.01 -10.03 -12.97
CA LEU A 80 -1.88 -8.80 -13.75
C LEU A 80 -2.47 -7.56 -13.03
N PRO A 81 -3.65 -7.62 -12.39
CA PRO A 81 -4.14 -6.48 -11.62
C PRO A 81 -3.26 -6.11 -10.43
N ILE A 82 -2.65 -7.10 -9.78
CA ILE A 82 -1.73 -6.87 -8.65
C ILE A 82 -0.44 -6.21 -9.14
N GLU A 83 0.15 -6.70 -10.21
CA GLU A 83 1.36 -6.10 -10.80
C GLU A 83 1.11 -4.67 -11.26
N THR A 84 -0.03 -4.42 -11.89
CA THR A 84 -0.44 -3.07 -12.30
C THR A 84 -0.64 -2.16 -11.10
N ALA A 85 -1.23 -2.66 -10.02
CA ALA A 85 -1.39 -1.92 -8.76
C ALA A 85 -0.06 -1.58 -8.11
N VAL A 86 0.90 -2.50 -8.10
CA VAL A 86 2.26 -2.27 -7.60
C VAL A 86 2.98 -1.21 -8.42
N ALA A 87 2.85 -1.24 -9.75
CA ALA A 87 3.41 -0.23 -10.64
C ALA A 87 2.78 1.16 -10.41
N ALA A 88 1.47 1.23 -10.20
CA ALA A 88 0.77 2.46 -9.86
C ALA A 88 1.21 3.00 -8.48
N LEU A 89 1.44 2.12 -7.50
CA LEU A 89 1.96 2.51 -6.20
C LEU A 89 3.40 3.06 -6.29
N ALA A 90 4.22 2.52 -7.18
CA ALA A 90 5.56 3.04 -7.43
C ALA A 90 5.49 4.48 -7.98
N ARG A 91 4.54 4.77 -8.88
CA ARG A 91 4.27 6.14 -9.37
C ARG A 91 3.80 7.07 -8.26
N ALA A 92 2.95 6.60 -7.35
CA ALA A 92 2.53 7.38 -6.20
C ALA A 92 3.72 7.76 -5.30
N ARG A 93 4.64 6.84 -5.05
CA ARG A 93 5.87 7.11 -4.28
C ARG A 93 6.77 8.12 -4.97
N GLU A 94 6.90 8.03 -6.27
CA GLU A 94 7.71 8.99 -7.02
C GLU A 94 7.09 10.38 -7.01
N ALA A 95 5.77 10.50 -7.18
CA ALA A 95 5.05 11.76 -7.05
C ALA A 95 5.18 12.35 -5.62
N ASP A 96 5.11 11.52 -4.59
CA ASP A 96 5.28 11.95 -3.19
C ASP A 96 6.70 12.50 -2.95
N ARG A 97 7.73 11.84 -3.47
CA ARG A 97 9.13 12.34 -3.41
C ARG A 97 9.31 13.67 -4.12
N GLY A 98 8.60 13.88 -5.21
CA GLY A 98 8.59 15.13 -5.98
C GLY A 98 7.67 16.20 -5.42
N ASN A 99 7.04 15.98 -4.24
CA ASN A 99 6.02 16.84 -3.67
C ASN A 99 4.82 17.10 -4.60
N ASP A 100 4.56 16.20 -5.53
CA ASP A 100 3.39 16.22 -6.41
C ASP A 100 2.22 15.51 -5.74
N LYS A 101 1.50 16.26 -4.91
CA LYS A 101 0.34 15.74 -4.18
C LYS A 101 -0.75 15.24 -5.11
N VAL A 102 -1.04 15.97 -6.18
CA VAL A 102 -2.10 15.62 -7.13
C VAL A 102 -1.74 14.34 -7.89
N GLY A 103 -0.50 14.21 -8.33
CA GLY A 103 0.00 13.01 -8.97
C GLY A 103 -0.03 11.80 -8.04
N CYS A 104 0.32 11.99 -6.78
CA CYS A 104 0.27 10.94 -5.77
C CYS A 104 -1.18 10.47 -5.51
N GLU A 105 -2.12 11.37 -5.28
CA GLU A 105 -3.53 11.05 -5.06
C GLU A 105 -4.15 10.34 -6.27
N ARG A 106 -3.82 10.77 -7.48
CA ARG A 106 -4.28 10.14 -8.72
C ARG A 106 -3.77 8.71 -8.85
N ALA A 107 -2.49 8.49 -8.61
CA ALA A 107 -1.89 7.16 -8.65
C ALA A 107 -2.49 6.24 -7.59
N LEU A 108 -2.74 6.74 -6.38
CA LEU A 108 -3.41 5.98 -5.31
C LEU A 108 -4.86 5.63 -5.66
N ALA A 109 -5.60 6.53 -6.30
CA ALA A 109 -6.95 6.23 -6.78
C ALA A 109 -6.95 5.10 -7.82
N GLU A 110 -5.96 5.07 -8.71
CA GLU A 110 -5.76 3.96 -9.65
C GLU A 110 -5.49 2.64 -8.94
N VAL A 111 -4.63 2.64 -7.91
CA VAL A 111 -4.37 1.45 -7.10
C VAL A 111 -5.64 0.93 -6.44
N GLN A 112 -6.42 1.82 -5.81
CA GLN A 112 -7.68 1.47 -5.16
C GLN A 112 -8.67 0.83 -6.14
N HIS A 113 -8.76 1.36 -7.35
CA HIS A 113 -9.61 0.80 -8.40
C HIS A 113 -9.17 -0.61 -8.82
N LEU A 114 -7.86 -0.85 -8.93
CA LEU A 114 -7.30 -2.15 -9.31
C LEU A 114 -7.45 -3.21 -8.22
N ILE A 115 -7.26 -2.85 -6.96
CA ILE A 115 -7.38 -3.79 -5.84
C ILE A 115 -8.82 -4.00 -5.37
N GLY A 116 -9.74 -3.11 -5.73
CA GLY A 116 -11.18 -3.21 -5.42
C GLY A 116 -11.96 -4.16 -6.34
N ARG A 117 -11.35 -4.60 -7.43
CA ARG A 117 -11.91 -5.62 -8.34
C ARG A 117 -11.56 -7.01 -7.84
#